data_276ea6335cfa473cb34fb1d801778775
#
_entry.id   276ea6335cfa473cb34fb1d801778775
#
_cell.length_a   1.000
_cell.length_b   1.000
_cell.length_c   1.000
_cell.angle_alpha   90.00
_cell.angle_beta   90.00
_cell.angle_gamma   90.00
#
_symmetry.space_group_name_H-M   'P 1'
#
loop_
_entity.id
_entity.type
_entity.pdbx_description
1 polymer ?
#
loop_
_entity_poly.entity_id
_entity_poly.type
_entity_poly.pdbx_seq_one_letter_code
_entity_poly.pdbx_strand_id
1 'polypeptide(L)'
;LLGLTLVTTGQRGQRPNPPLYWVLSQIVNVGRSMPFIILMVALISVTRLIVGSSTGWQAVCVPLPIGAIPFYARLVETAINDVDRGKVEAALMMGASGRQITWGVLVREALPILIQSATVTIITLLGYSGMAGAVGGGGGGDLAIQYGYQRNQVDVMVITVVVLVGIVGIIPLVGDMLSRLVNHR
;
A
#
# COMPACT_ATOMS: atom_id res chain seq x y z
N LEU A 1 -4.47 9.91 -2.26
CA LEU A 1 -4.28 11.17 -3.00
C LEU A 1 -3.30 10.98 -4.17
N LEU A 2 -2.07 10.50 -3.96
CA LEU A 2 -1.04 10.36 -5.00
C LEU A 2 -1.51 9.48 -6.19
N GLY A 3 -2.22 8.39 -5.96
CA GLY A 3 -2.83 7.57 -7.02
C GLY A 3 -3.90 8.33 -7.82
N LEU A 4 -4.71 9.15 -7.15
CA LEU A 4 -5.70 10.00 -7.82
C LEU A 4 -5.03 11.09 -8.67
N THR A 5 -3.93 11.68 -8.21
CA THR A 5 -3.18 12.65 -9.01
C THR A 5 -2.58 12.00 -10.26
N LEU A 6 -2.09 10.77 -10.18
CA LEU A 6 -1.63 10.01 -11.35
C LEU A 6 -2.77 9.83 -12.37
N VAL A 7 -3.94 9.41 -11.92
CA VAL A 7 -5.11 9.23 -12.82
C VAL A 7 -5.51 10.55 -13.47
N THR A 8 -5.65 11.62 -12.68
CA THR A 8 -6.12 12.92 -13.19
C THR A 8 -5.14 13.60 -14.12
N THR A 9 -3.82 13.39 -13.95
CA THR A 9 -2.76 13.97 -14.80
C THR A 9 -2.35 13.07 -15.96
N GLY A 10 -2.75 11.79 -15.94
CA GLY A 10 -2.50 10.84 -17.01
C GLY A 10 -3.11 11.26 -18.35
N GLN A 11 -2.69 10.64 -19.44
CA GLN A 11 -3.14 10.97 -20.80
C GLN A 11 -4.67 10.89 -20.98
N ARG A 12 -5.33 10.08 -20.16
CA ARG A 12 -6.80 9.88 -20.18
C ARG A 12 -7.50 10.55 -19.01
N GLY A 13 -6.76 11.33 -18.23
CA GLY A 13 -7.26 12.03 -17.06
C GLY A 13 -8.03 13.29 -17.40
N GLN A 14 -8.72 13.85 -16.42
CA GLN A 14 -9.55 15.06 -16.58
C GLN A 14 -8.73 16.34 -16.75
N ARG A 15 -7.46 16.33 -16.36
CA ARG A 15 -6.50 17.44 -16.51
C ARG A 15 -5.15 16.87 -16.96
N PRO A 16 -5.05 16.43 -18.24
CA PRO A 16 -3.85 15.77 -18.72
C PRO A 16 -2.64 16.70 -18.63
N ASN A 17 -1.62 16.26 -17.93
CA ASN A 17 -0.35 16.95 -17.78
C ASN A 17 0.78 15.93 -17.93
N PRO A 18 1.22 15.63 -19.17
CA PRO A 18 2.18 14.58 -19.44
C PRO A 18 3.51 14.71 -18.65
N PRO A 19 4.14 15.89 -18.54
CA PRO A 19 5.38 16.03 -17.78
C PRO A 19 5.18 15.74 -16.29
N LEU A 20 4.10 16.23 -15.68
CA LEU A 20 3.80 15.96 -14.27
C LEU A 20 3.50 14.47 -14.03
N TYR A 21 2.71 13.86 -14.89
CA TYR A 21 2.43 12.43 -14.86
C TYR A 21 3.72 11.61 -14.96
N TRP A 22 4.60 11.96 -15.88
CA TRP A 22 5.87 11.26 -16.07
C TRP A 22 6.73 11.31 -14.80
N VAL A 23 6.91 12.50 -14.20
CA VAL A 23 7.69 12.68 -12.98
C VAL A 23 7.09 11.86 -11.81
N LEU A 24 5.78 12.00 -11.57
CA LEU A 24 5.09 11.27 -10.51
C LEU A 24 5.15 9.74 -10.72
N SER A 25 4.96 9.30 -11.96
CA SER A 25 5.04 7.88 -12.32
C SER A 25 6.45 7.32 -12.10
N GLN A 26 7.51 8.09 -12.39
CA GLN A 26 8.89 7.67 -12.11
C GLN A 26 9.16 7.57 -10.61
N ILE A 27 8.71 8.54 -9.82
CA ILE A 27 8.83 8.50 -8.34
C ILE A 27 8.15 7.23 -7.80
N VAL A 28 6.93 6.95 -8.26
CA VAL A 28 6.18 5.75 -7.86
C VAL A 28 6.88 4.47 -8.32
N ASN A 29 7.40 4.43 -9.54
CA ASN A 29 8.11 3.26 -10.05
C ASN A 29 9.39 2.98 -9.29
N VAL A 30 10.22 4.00 -9.03
CA VAL A 30 11.44 3.87 -8.23
C VAL A 30 11.11 3.42 -6.81
N GLY A 31 10.11 4.05 -6.16
CA GLY A 31 9.71 3.69 -4.80
C GLY A 31 9.26 2.23 -4.66
N ARG A 32 8.57 1.67 -5.69
CA ARG A 32 8.15 0.25 -5.69
C ARG A 32 9.28 -0.72 -6.04
N SER A 33 10.30 -0.27 -6.76
CA SER A 33 11.38 -1.14 -7.25
C SER A 33 12.40 -1.46 -6.18
N MET A 34 12.42 -0.70 -5.09
CA MET A 34 13.39 -0.89 -4.01
C MET A 34 12.95 -2.05 -3.09
N PRO A 35 13.81 -3.06 -2.87
CA PRO A 35 13.56 -4.06 -1.83
C PRO A 35 13.43 -3.37 -0.47
N PHE A 36 12.37 -3.72 0.30
CA PHE A 36 12.05 -3.01 1.55
C PHE A 36 13.19 -3.01 2.55
N ILE A 37 13.93 -4.12 2.66
CA ILE A 37 15.08 -4.19 3.57
C ILE A 37 16.19 -3.20 3.20
N ILE A 38 16.42 -2.97 1.90
CA ILE A 38 17.39 -1.99 1.40
C ILE A 38 16.88 -0.56 1.67
N LEU A 39 15.60 -0.30 1.43
CA LEU A 39 14.98 0.98 1.74
C LEU A 39 15.12 1.31 3.23
N MET A 40 14.89 0.34 4.10
CA MET A 40 15.00 0.52 5.54
C MET A 40 16.43 0.84 5.96
N VAL A 41 17.42 0.12 5.42
CA VAL A 41 18.84 0.40 5.69
C VAL A 41 19.24 1.78 5.16
N ALA A 42 18.81 2.13 3.94
CA ALA A 42 19.10 3.45 3.35
C ALA A 42 18.49 4.61 4.16
N LEU A 43 17.36 4.38 4.81
CA LEU A 43 16.66 5.38 5.62
C LEU A 43 17.10 5.43 7.09
N ILE A 44 18.07 4.63 7.53
CA ILE A 44 18.53 4.60 8.93
C ILE A 44 18.86 6.00 9.45
N SER A 45 19.64 6.78 8.69
CA SER A 45 20.04 8.14 9.08
C SER A 45 18.84 9.08 9.19
N VAL A 46 17.89 9.00 8.26
CA VAL A 46 16.67 9.80 8.25
C VAL A 46 15.77 9.40 9.42
N THR A 47 15.60 8.10 9.63
CA THR A 47 14.83 7.56 10.75
C THR A 47 15.38 8.02 12.09
N ARG A 48 16.70 7.97 12.25
CA ARG A 48 17.36 8.44 13.47
C ARG A 48 17.18 9.94 13.72
N LEU A 49 17.14 10.76 12.67
CA LEU A 49 16.86 12.20 12.78
C LEU A 49 15.41 12.47 13.20
N ILE A 50 14.44 11.67 12.73
CA ILE A 50 13.01 11.87 12.99
C ILE A 50 12.61 11.31 14.36
N VAL A 51 13.06 10.09 14.68
CA VAL A 51 12.57 9.31 15.83
C VAL A 51 13.59 9.26 16.97
N GLY A 52 14.86 9.66 16.72
CA GLY A 52 15.94 9.60 17.71
C GLY A 52 16.59 8.20 17.85
N SER A 53 16.01 7.16 17.25
CA SER A 53 16.51 5.78 17.26
C SER A 53 16.47 5.16 15.86
N SER A 54 17.36 4.20 15.62
CA SER A 54 17.36 3.39 14.39
C SER A 54 16.77 2.00 14.60
N THR A 55 16.39 1.66 15.84
CA THR A 55 15.85 0.35 16.23
C THR A 55 14.54 0.52 16.98
N GLY A 56 13.78 -0.58 17.09
CA GLY A 56 12.48 -0.58 17.74
C GLY A 56 11.32 -0.26 16.78
N TRP A 57 10.10 -0.49 17.25
CA TRP A 57 8.88 -0.34 16.44
C TRP A 57 8.68 1.09 15.90
N GLN A 58 9.10 2.10 16.64
CA GLN A 58 9.02 3.51 16.24
C GLN A 58 9.88 3.79 15.00
N ALA A 59 11.08 3.20 14.94
CA ALA A 59 11.98 3.36 13.80
C ALA A 59 11.38 2.76 12.51
N VAL A 60 10.63 1.68 12.61
CA VAL A 60 9.97 1.03 11.46
C VAL A 60 8.81 1.86 10.91
N CYS A 61 8.19 2.71 11.73
CA CYS A 61 7.10 3.59 11.29
C CYS A 61 7.53 4.65 10.25
N VAL A 62 8.82 4.89 10.03
CA VAL A 62 9.31 5.82 9.00
C VAL A 62 9.43 5.15 7.63
N PRO A 63 10.15 4.04 7.45
CA PRO A 63 10.30 3.39 6.14
C PRO A 63 9.02 2.69 5.65
N LEU A 64 8.14 2.20 6.53
CA LEU A 64 6.91 1.52 6.14
C LEU A 64 6.00 2.36 5.24
N PRO A 65 5.60 3.59 5.61
CA PRO A 65 4.80 4.44 4.73
C PRO A 65 5.53 4.82 3.44
N ILE A 66 6.84 5.06 3.50
CA ILE A 66 7.65 5.42 2.32
C ILE A 66 7.64 4.29 1.29
N GLY A 67 7.68 3.03 1.71
CA GLY A 67 7.53 1.88 0.82
C GLY A 67 6.09 1.63 0.37
N ALA A 68 5.11 1.82 1.28
CA ALA A 68 3.71 1.52 1.02
C ALA A 68 3.02 2.54 0.10
N ILE A 69 3.32 3.84 0.26
CA ILE A 69 2.66 4.92 -0.49
C ILE A 69 2.80 4.74 -2.01
N PRO A 70 3.99 4.52 -2.58
CA PRO A 70 4.14 4.29 -4.02
C PRO A 70 3.44 3.01 -4.48
N PHE A 71 3.51 1.95 -3.68
CA PHE A 71 2.86 0.68 -3.96
C PHE A 71 1.34 0.85 -4.07
N TYR A 72 0.72 1.41 -3.04
CA TYR A 72 -0.73 1.65 -3.03
C TYR A 72 -1.17 2.67 -4.08
N ALA A 73 -0.37 3.71 -4.35
CA ALA A 73 -0.69 4.70 -5.38
C ALA A 73 -0.84 4.07 -6.77
N ARG A 74 0.00 3.10 -7.11
CA ARG A 74 -0.12 2.38 -8.39
C ARG A 74 -1.34 1.47 -8.43
N LEU A 75 -1.68 0.79 -7.33
CA LEU A 75 -2.90 -0.01 -7.25
C LEU A 75 -4.15 0.85 -7.41
N VAL A 76 -4.17 2.03 -6.79
CA VAL A 76 -5.27 3.02 -6.96
C VAL A 76 -5.38 3.47 -8.41
N GLU A 77 -4.25 3.80 -9.05
CA GLU A 77 -4.24 4.19 -10.46
C GLU A 77 -4.81 3.08 -11.35
N THR A 78 -4.39 1.84 -11.15
CA THR A 78 -4.88 0.68 -11.89
C THR A 78 -6.39 0.48 -11.68
N ALA A 79 -6.84 0.50 -10.43
CA ALA A 79 -8.24 0.30 -10.06
C ALA A 79 -9.18 1.34 -10.70
N ILE A 80 -8.74 2.61 -10.75
CA ILE A 80 -9.55 3.67 -11.33
C ILE A 80 -9.52 3.64 -12.87
N ASN A 81 -8.39 3.27 -13.48
CA ASN A 81 -8.29 3.14 -14.93
C ASN A 81 -9.10 1.96 -15.49
N ASP A 82 -9.47 1.00 -14.64
CA ASP A 82 -10.33 -0.14 -14.97
C ASP A 82 -11.83 0.20 -14.97
N VAL A 83 -12.20 1.40 -14.52
CA VAL A 83 -13.61 1.86 -14.55
C VAL A 83 -14.07 2.06 -15.99
N ASP A 84 -15.29 1.58 -16.28
CA ASP A 84 -15.92 1.67 -17.58
C ASP A 84 -16.04 3.14 -18.04
N ARG A 85 -15.49 3.40 -19.22
CA ARG A 85 -15.50 4.74 -19.85
C ARG A 85 -16.90 5.23 -20.17
N GLY A 86 -17.82 4.34 -20.53
CA GLY A 86 -19.18 4.72 -20.81
C GLY A 86 -19.84 5.45 -19.65
N LYS A 87 -19.52 5.07 -18.40
CA LYS A 87 -20.00 5.77 -17.20
C LYS A 87 -19.43 7.18 -17.08
N VAL A 88 -18.17 7.35 -17.43
CA VAL A 88 -17.50 8.66 -17.41
C VAL A 88 -18.06 9.57 -18.52
N GLU A 89 -18.25 9.04 -19.72
CA GLU A 89 -18.81 9.76 -20.85
C GLU A 89 -20.26 10.17 -20.60
N ALA A 90 -21.07 9.27 -20.04
CA ALA A 90 -22.45 9.58 -19.63
C ALA A 90 -22.49 10.74 -18.64
N ALA A 91 -21.60 10.73 -17.63
CA ALA A 91 -21.52 11.83 -16.66
C ALA A 91 -21.09 13.16 -17.31
N LEU A 92 -20.14 13.12 -18.25
CA LEU A 92 -19.73 14.30 -19.03
C LEU A 92 -20.89 14.86 -19.84
N MET A 93 -21.67 14.02 -20.52
CA MET A 93 -22.84 14.44 -21.31
C MET A 93 -23.93 15.09 -20.45
N MET A 94 -24.01 14.69 -19.17
CA MET A 94 -24.91 15.32 -18.18
C MET A 94 -24.33 16.62 -17.59
N GLY A 95 -23.17 17.10 -18.05
CA GLY A 95 -22.55 18.34 -17.56
C GLY A 95 -21.82 18.19 -16.20
N ALA A 96 -21.46 16.98 -15.78
CA ALA A 96 -20.74 16.78 -14.53
C ALA A 96 -19.35 17.44 -14.58
N SER A 97 -19.01 18.18 -13.52
CA SER A 97 -17.68 18.75 -13.34
C SER A 97 -16.63 17.66 -13.09
N GLY A 98 -15.34 17.95 -13.39
CA GLY A 98 -14.26 17.01 -13.17
C GLY A 98 -14.17 16.47 -11.73
N ARG A 99 -14.52 17.29 -10.74
CA ARG A 99 -14.58 16.84 -9.32
C ARG A 99 -15.72 15.85 -9.08
N GLN A 100 -16.87 16.09 -9.67
CA GLN A 100 -18.02 15.17 -9.59
C GLN A 100 -17.71 13.85 -10.29
N ILE A 101 -17.03 13.86 -11.43
CA ILE A 101 -16.59 12.65 -12.13
C ILE A 101 -15.58 11.89 -11.28
N THR A 102 -14.56 12.55 -10.72
CA THR A 102 -13.53 11.87 -9.91
C THR A 102 -14.13 11.19 -8.69
N TRP A 103 -14.91 11.91 -7.88
CA TRP A 103 -15.41 11.40 -6.60
C TRP A 103 -16.75 10.67 -6.73
N GLY A 104 -17.63 11.13 -7.61
CA GLY A 104 -18.97 10.57 -7.79
C GLY A 104 -19.01 9.36 -8.71
N VAL A 105 -18.11 9.27 -9.69
CA VAL A 105 -18.09 8.17 -10.65
C VAL A 105 -16.86 7.29 -10.44
N LEU A 106 -15.66 7.81 -10.68
CA LEU A 106 -14.43 7.00 -10.70
C LEU A 106 -14.14 6.34 -9.36
N VAL A 107 -14.09 7.10 -8.26
CA VAL A 107 -13.78 6.55 -6.93
C VAL A 107 -14.90 5.62 -6.47
N ARG A 108 -16.16 5.96 -6.73
CA ARG A 108 -17.31 5.17 -6.30
C ARG A 108 -17.40 3.83 -7.01
N GLU A 109 -17.19 3.82 -8.34
CA GLU A 109 -17.16 2.58 -9.13
C GLU A 109 -15.93 1.72 -8.83
N ALA A 110 -14.76 2.34 -8.59
CA ALA A 110 -13.55 1.63 -8.24
C ALA A 110 -13.52 1.14 -6.77
N LEU A 111 -14.47 1.55 -5.93
CA LEU A 111 -14.41 1.34 -4.48
C LEU A 111 -14.20 -0.14 -4.08
N PRO A 112 -14.89 -1.13 -4.68
CA PRO A 112 -14.63 -2.54 -4.36
C PRO A 112 -13.18 -2.96 -4.63
N ILE A 113 -12.61 -2.52 -5.76
CA ILE A 113 -11.23 -2.82 -6.15
C ILE A 113 -10.24 -2.04 -5.27
N LEU A 114 -10.58 -0.82 -4.85
CA LEU A 114 -9.76 -0.03 -3.92
C LEU A 114 -9.68 -0.69 -2.54
N ILE A 115 -10.77 -1.29 -2.05
CA ILE A 115 -10.79 -2.07 -0.80
C ILE A 115 -9.87 -3.29 -0.92
N GLN A 116 -9.96 -4.04 -2.03
CA GLN A 116 -9.07 -5.18 -2.27
C GLN A 116 -7.60 -4.74 -2.37
N SER A 117 -7.34 -3.62 -3.05
CA SER A 117 -6.00 -3.02 -3.13
C SER A 117 -5.44 -2.62 -1.76
N ALA A 118 -6.29 -2.07 -0.88
CA ALA A 118 -5.93 -1.77 0.50
C ALA A 118 -5.61 -3.05 1.28
N THR A 119 -6.41 -4.10 1.11
CA THR A 119 -6.19 -5.42 1.72
C THR A 119 -4.82 -6.00 1.32
N VAL A 120 -4.50 -6.01 0.03
CA VAL A 120 -3.19 -6.46 -0.48
C VAL A 120 -2.05 -5.61 0.11
N THR A 121 -2.25 -4.30 0.23
CA THR A 121 -1.25 -3.40 0.82
C THR A 121 -1.01 -3.69 2.30
N ILE A 122 -2.07 -3.97 3.08
CA ILE A 122 -1.95 -4.34 4.49
C ILE A 122 -1.15 -5.64 4.65
N ILE A 123 -1.43 -6.65 3.82
CA ILE A 123 -0.68 -7.92 3.81
C ILE A 123 0.80 -7.67 3.48
N THR A 124 1.05 -6.84 2.47
CA THR A 124 2.42 -6.46 2.08
C THR A 124 3.16 -5.76 3.22
N LEU A 125 2.49 -4.84 3.93
CA LEU A 125 3.04 -4.14 5.09
C LEU A 125 3.35 -5.10 6.25
N LEU A 126 2.53 -6.12 6.47
CA LEU A 126 2.84 -7.17 7.45
C LEU A 126 4.11 -7.95 7.08
N GLY A 127 4.28 -8.27 5.79
CA GLY A 127 5.52 -8.86 5.29
C GLY A 127 6.73 -7.95 5.52
N TYR A 128 6.59 -6.64 5.28
CA TYR A 128 7.64 -5.65 5.54
C TYR A 128 7.97 -5.52 7.03
N SER A 129 6.92 -5.54 7.88
CA SER A 129 7.12 -5.55 9.34
C SER A 129 7.87 -6.80 9.82
N GLY A 130 7.61 -7.95 9.20
CA GLY A 130 8.36 -9.19 9.46
C GLY A 130 9.84 -9.04 9.11
N MET A 131 10.15 -8.42 7.96
CA MET A 131 11.55 -8.13 7.54
C MET A 131 12.21 -7.11 8.46
N ALA A 132 11.46 -6.13 8.98
CA ALA A 132 11.96 -5.15 9.92
C ALA A 132 12.42 -5.78 11.24
N GLY A 133 11.81 -6.89 11.66
CA GLY A 133 12.25 -7.67 12.80
C GLY A 133 13.70 -8.16 12.70
N ALA A 134 14.17 -8.47 11.48
CA ALA A 134 15.57 -8.91 11.25
C ALA A 134 16.61 -7.85 11.60
N VAL A 135 16.23 -6.58 11.62
CA VAL A 135 17.10 -5.43 11.93
C VAL A 135 16.73 -4.75 13.26
N GLY A 136 16.05 -5.47 14.13
CA GLY A 136 15.69 -4.96 15.45
C GLY A 136 14.50 -4.02 15.48
N GLY A 137 13.59 -4.18 14.51
CA GLY A 137 12.35 -3.39 14.41
C GLY A 137 11.27 -3.78 15.40
N GLY A 138 11.45 -4.89 16.12
CA GLY A 138 10.45 -5.44 17.03
C GLY A 138 9.32 -6.19 16.30
N GLY A 139 8.31 -6.63 17.06
CA GLY A 139 7.13 -7.33 16.54
C GLY A 139 7.32 -8.83 16.29
N GLY A 140 6.37 -9.44 15.57
CA GLY A 140 6.37 -10.90 15.32
C GLY A 140 7.58 -11.38 14.52
N GLY A 141 8.10 -10.58 13.59
CA GLY A 141 9.31 -10.93 12.85
C GLY A 141 10.54 -10.97 13.75
N ASP A 142 10.65 -10.07 14.71
CA ASP A 142 11.73 -10.02 15.67
C ASP A 142 11.69 -11.26 16.61
N LEU A 143 10.52 -11.63 17.08
CA LEU A 143 10.33 -12.85 17.88
C LEU A 143 10.77 -14.10 17.11
N ALA A 144 10.34 -14.22 15.84
CA ALA A 144 10.71 -15.37 15.02
C ALA A 144 12.23 -15.44 14.81
N ILE A 145 12.87 -14.32 14.53
CA ILE A 145 14.30 -14.29 14.18
C ILE A 145 15.18 -14.36 15.43
N GLN A 146 14.98 -13.48 16.42
CA GLN A 146 15.85 -13.43 17.60
C GLN A 146 15.67 -14.64 18.52
N TYR A 147 14.44 -15.00 18.83
CA TYR A 147 14.16 -16.10 19.75
C TYR A 147 14.06 -17.44 19.02
N GLY A 148 13.28 -17.49 17.93
CA GLY A 148 13.08 -18.72 17.19
C GLY A 148 14.34 -19.20 16.48
N TYR A 149 14.96 -18.35 15.67
CA TYR A 149 16.13 -18.74 14.88
C TYR A 149 17.45 -18.59 15.63
N GLN A 150 17.80 -17.39 16.13
CA GLN A 150 19.13 -17.13 16.73
C GLN A 150 19.32 -17.84 18.07
N ARG A 151 18.28 -17.98 18.88
CA ARG A 151 18.32 -18.71 20.16
C ARG A 151 17.90 -20.17 20.05
N ASN A 152 17.65 -20.64 18.83
CA ASN A 152 17.29 -22.04 18.53
C ASN A 152 16.04 -22.53 19.30
N GLN A 153 15.10 -21.63 19.61
CA GLN A 153 13.83 -21.95 20.29
C GLN A 153 12.77 -22.29 19.23
N VAL A 154 12.73 -23.54 18.81
CA VAL A 154 11.83 -24.03 17.74
C VAL A 154 10.37 -23.79 18.10
N ASP A 155 9.98 -23.93 19.38
CA ASP A 155 8.61 -23.72 19.86
C ASP A 155 8.15 -22.27 19.60
N VAL A 156 9.01 -21.28 19.92
CA VAL A 156 8.72 -19.87 19.66
C VAL A 156 8.60 -19.59 18.16
N MET A 157 9.46 -20.21 17.35
CA MET A 157 9.40 -20.09 15.89
C MET A 157 8.06 -20.58 15.35
N VAL A 158 7.65 -21.80 15.73
CA VAL A 158 6.41 -22.43 15.27
C VAL A 158 5.19 -21.60 15.69
N ILE A 159 5.11 -21.21 16.96
CA ILE A 159 4.01 -20.41 17.48
C ILE A 159 3.91 -19.08 16.73
N THR A 160 5.03 -18.38 16.56
CA THR A 160 5.05 -17.10 15.85
C THR A 160 4.61 -17.23 14.40
N VAL A 161 5.06 -18.26 13.69
CA VAL A 161 4.65 -18.53 12.30
C VAL A 161 3.15 -18.82 12.23
N VAL A 162 2.62 -19.68 13.10
CA VAL A 162 1.18 -20.00 13.13
C VAL A 162 0.34 -18.76 13.38
N VAL A 163 0.73 -17.91 14.33
CA VAL A 163 0.03 -16.65 14.64
C VAL A 163 0.08 -15.70 13.43
N LEU A 164 1.24 -15.52 12.80
CA LEU A 164 1.37 -14.66 11.62
C LEU A 164 0.54 -15.17 10.45
N VAL A 165 0.55 -16.49 10.18
CA VAL A 165 -0.29 -17.10 9.13
C VAL A 165 -1.77 -16.89 9.43
N GLY A 166 -2.19 -17.05 10.70
CA GLY A 166 -3.56 -16.78 11.12
C GLY A 166 -3.97 -15.32 10.87
N ILE A 167 -3.15 -14.36 11.27
CA ILE A 167 -3.41 -12.92 11.04
C ILE A 167 -3.50 -12.62 9.54
N VAL A 168 -2.52 -13.07 8.75
CA VAL A 168 -2.49 -12.87 7.29
C VAL A 168 -3.70 -13.52 6.61
N GLY A 169 -4.16 -14.68 7.12
CA GLY A 169 -5.33 -15.39 6.59
C GLY A 169 -6.67 -14.67 6.85
N ILE A 170 -6.79 -13.95 7.97
CA ILE A 170 -8.02 -13.21 8.32
C ILE A 170 -8.20 -11.96 7.48
N ILE A 171 -7.12 -11.27 7.15
CA ILE A 171 -7.17 -9.97 6.44
C ILE A 171 -7.88 -10.06 5.08
N PRO A 172 -7.62 -11.03 4.19
CA PRO A 172 -8.34 -11.18 2.94
C PRO A 172 -9.84 -11.45 3.15
N LEU A 173 -10.19 -12.25 4.16
CA LEU A 173 -11.60 -12.55 4.45
C LEU A 173 -12.38 -11.28 4.81
N VAL A 174 -11.78 -10.42 5.64
CA VAL A 174 -12.37 -9.11 5.97
C VAL A 174 -12.41 -8.20 4.76
N GLY A 175 -11.34 -8.15 3.97
CA GLY A 175 -11.27 -7.36 2.74
C GLY A 175 -12.33 -7.76 1.71
N ASP A 176 -12.51 -9.06 1.49
CA ASP A 176 -13.53 -9.60 0.58
C ASP A 176 -14.94 -9.30 1.07
N MET A 177 -15.19 -9.45 2.37
CA MET A 177 -16.48 -9.11 2.97
C MET A 177 -16.82 -7.63 2.76
N LEU A 178 -15.87 -6.73 3.05
CA LEU A 178 -16.04 -5.29 2.85
C LEU A 178 -16.26 -4.95 1.37
N SER A 179 -15.48 -5.55 0.47
CA SER A 179 -15.60 -5.35 -0.98
C SER A 179 -16.97 -5.77 -1.49
N ARG A 180 -17.52 -6.90 -1.01
CA ARG A 180 -18.87 -7.39 -1.38
C ARG A 180 -19.97 -6.48 -0.87
N LEU A 181 -19.85 -5.92 0.34
CA LEU A 181 -20.87 -5.00 0.91
C LEU A 181 -21.00 -3.71 0.11
N VAL A 182 -19.96 -3.29 -0.57
CA VAL A 182 -19.91 -2.05 -1.36
C VAL A 182 -20.14 -2.30 -2.85
N ASN A 183 -20.09 -3.56 -3.27
CA ASN A 183 -20.31 -3.93 -4.66
C ASN A 183 -21.83 -3.88 -4.98
N HIS A 184 -22.20 -2.87 -5.76
CA HIS A 184 -23.57 -2.64 -6.22
C HIS A 184 -23.87 -3.26 -7.61
N ARG A 185 -23.08 -4.27 -8.03
CA ARG A 185 -23.33 -5.03 -9.26
C ARG A 185 -24.20 -6.25 -9.01
#